data_d1cd4243357211696c78f540de99299f
#
_entry.id   d1cd4243357211696c78f540de99299f
#
_cell.length_a   1.000
_cell.length_b   1.000
_cell.length_c   1.000
_cell.angle_alpha   90.00
_cell.angle_beta   90.00
_cell.angle_gamma   90.00
#
_symmetry.space_group_name_H-M   'P 1'
#
loop_
_entity.id
_entity.type
_entity.pdbx_description
1 polymer ?
#
loop_
_entity_poly.entity_id
_entity_poly.type
_entity_poly.pdbx_seq_one_letter_code
_entity_poly.pdbx_strand_id
1 'polypeptide(L)'
;MSSKTILFISTHLINKAIISEYCKMSGMRNFDCILVIDNTKLQFPVLKGSPITYLNFYGKNIKCFLFDRKLNENLGLPMLAAHIDEPEFEDVMWANADYRFVYVRKFFPNYNYYWQFDYDVFCNGKTYKTFLNKYNKRKDDLIICNFRPESRSSEWCWVNGIEWVYANQQLYGSFFPVCRMTGRAIDFLYKKRLHYASIYKQKFSIENRWPLCELFVPTELANNEFFCSTISENTIHLSPYNLNEERLFERPDKKLYHPVKSNNDPNALYYPNIKKYSIWQKIFSVSNIYKNLKKYKRIYLMFFKINITCDKSHF
;
A
#
# COMPACT_ATOMS: atom_id res chain seq x y z
N MET A 1 5.87 -15.49 -25.83
CA MET A 1 4.58 -15.12 -25.22
C MET A 1 4.79 -13.95 -24.28
N SER A 2 4.01 -12.85 -24.40
CA SER A 2 4.08 -11.77 -23.43
C SER A 2 3.57 -12.28 -22.09
N SER A 3 4.30 -12.00 -21.00
CA SER A 3 3.89 -12.39 -19.65
C SER A 3 2.63 -11.61 -19.26
N LYS A 4 1.55 -12.34 -18.91
CA LYS A 4 0.31 -11.70 -18.44
C LYS A 4 0.50 -11.11 -17.05
N THR A 5 0.08 -9.88 -16.87
CA THR A 5 0.18 -9.15 -15.61
C THR A 5 -1.18 -8.62 -15.18
N ILE A 6 -1.54 -8.82 -13.92
CA ILE A 6 -2.72 -8.23 -13.30
C ILE A 6 -2.29 -7.14 -12.31
N LEU A 7 -2.99 -6.01 -12.36
CA LEU A 7 -2.84 -4.90 -11.42
C LEU A 7 -4.04 -4.89 -10.47
N PHE A 8 -3.83 -4.61 -9.21
CA PHE A 8 -4.94 -4.40 -8.31
C PHE A 8 -4.67 -3.27 -7.31
N ILE A 9 -5.72 -2.49 -7.06
CA ILE A 9 -5.76 -1.54 -5.95
C ILE A 9 -6.45 -2.24 -4.79
N SER A 10 -5.80 -2.28 -3.64
CA SER A 10 -6.37 -2.82 -2.42
C SER A 10 -6.98 -1.70 -1.59
N THR A 11 -8.25 -1.85 -1.18
CA THR A 11 -8.96 -0.81 -0.44
C THR A 11 -9.99 -1.37 0.53
N HIS A 12 -10.23 -0.64 1.62
CA HIS A 12 -11.33 -0.84 2.58
C HIS A 12 -12.37 0.26 2.51
N LEU A 13 -12.20 1.22 1.61
CA LEU A 13 -13.12 2.35 1.40
C LEU A 13 -13.22 2.68 -0.10
N ILE A 14 -14.29 3.36 -0.47
CA ILE A 14 -14.53 3.79 -1.84
C ILE A 14 -14.75 5.30 -1.87
N ASN A 15 -13.94 5.99 -2.66
CA ASN A 15 -14.09 7.40 -2.94
C ASN A 15 -13.72 7.73 -4.39
N LYS A 16 -13.99 8.96 -4.81
CA LYS A 16 -13.76 9.41 -6.19
C LYS A 16 -12.28 9.34 -6.59
N ALA A 17 -11.39 9.58 -5.64
CA ALA A 17 -9.95 9.58 -5.90
C ALA A 17 -9.43 8.17 -6.22
N ILE A 18 -9.80 7.15 -5.42
CA ILE A 18 -9.44 5.74 -5.67
C ILE A 18 -9.97 5.28 -7.03
N ILE A 19 -11.21 5.64 -7.36
CA ILE A 19 -11.80 5.28 -8.67
C ILE A 19 -11.06 5.99 -9.81
N SER A 20 -10.60 7.23 -9.61
CA SER A 20 -9.75 7.92 -10.58
C SER A 20 -8.43 7.19 -10.80
N GLU A 21 -7.75 6.74 -9.73
CA GLU A 21 -6.50 5.97 -9.84
C GLU A 21 -6.73 4.62 -10.55
N TYR A 22 -7.81 3.91 -10.21
CA TYR A 22 -8.22 2.70 -10.93
C TYR A 22 -8.40 2.97 -12.43
N CYS A 23 -9.09 4.03 -12.81
CA CYS A 23 -9.32 4.38 -14.22
C CYS A 23 -8.01 4.69 -14.97
N LYS A 24 -7.02 5.30 -14.32
CA LYS A 24 -5.69 5.52 -14.91
C LYS A 24 -4.98 4.20 -15.21
N MET A 25 -5.13 3.19 -14.34
CA MET A 25 -4.52 1.85 -14.51
C MET A 25 -5.27 1.01 -15.53
N SER A 26 -6.59 0.94 -15.44
CA SER A 26 -7.43 0.08 -16.28
C SER A 26 -7.43 0.47 -17.77
N GLY A 27 -7.07 1.72 -18.09
CA GLY A 27 -6.89 2.18 -19.47
C GLY A 27 -5.62 1.69 -20.17
N MET A 28 -4.75 0.92 -19.50
CA MET A 28 -3.49 0.45 -20.07
C MET A 28 -3.66 -0.91 -20.77
N ARG A 29 -3.40 -0.95 -22.09
CA ARG A 29 -3.70 -2.09 -22.98
C ARG A 29 -3.08 -3.45 -22.61
N ASN A 30 -1.98 -3.48 -21.87
CA ASN A 30 -1.21 -4.72 -21.61
C ASN A 30 -1.40 -5.25 -20.19
N PHE A 31 -2.36 -4.71 -19.45
CA PHE A 31 -2.62 -5.06 -18.07
C PHE A 31 -4.10 -5.25 -17.83
N ASP A 32 -4.45 -6.30 -17.12
CA ASP A 32 -5.77 -6.41 -16.52
C ASP A 32 -5.77 -5.69 -15.17
N CYS A 33 -6.86 -5.01 -14.84
CA CYS A 33 -6.96 -4.24 -13.61
C CYS A 33 -8.22 -4.62 -12.84
N ILE A 34 -8.10 -4.79 -11.52
CA ILE A 34 -9.22 -5.06 -10.62
C ILE A 34 -9.11 -4.18 -9.36
N LEU A 35 -10.25 -3.92 -8.74
CA LEU A 35 -10.33 -3.31 -7.43
C LEU A 35 -10.57 -4.41 -6.39
N VAL A 36 -9.64 -4.58 -5.44
CA VAL A 36 -9.71 -5.60 -4.38
C VAL A 36 -10.21 -4.92 -3.12
N ILE A 37 -11.44 -5.25 -2.72
CA ILE A 37 -12.19 -4.51 -1.71
C ILE A 37 -12.38 -5.37 -0.46
N ASP A 38 -11.95 -4.86 0.69
CA ASP A 38 -12.41 -5.37 1.97
C ASP A 38 -13.88 -5.04 2.14
N ASN A 39 -14.71 -6.09 2.05
CA ASN A 39 -16.17 -5.96 2.06
C ASN A 39 -16.79 -6.06 3.46
N THR A 40 -15.98 -6.20 4.49
CA THR A 40 -16.47 -6.41 5.88
C THR A 40 -17.37 -5.28 6.33
N LYS A 41 -16.97 -4.02 6.08
CA LYS A 41 -17.77 -2.83 6.45
C LYS A 41 -18.68 -2.33 5.33
N LEU A 42 -18.32 -2.55 4.08
CA LEU A 42 -19.04 -2.00 2.92
C LEU A 42 -20.26 -2.83 2.51
N GLN A 43 -20.26 -4.13 2.79
CA GLN A 43 -21.36 -5.05 2.59
C GLN A 43 -21.97 -5.05 1.17
N PHE A 44 -21.14 -4.88 0.15
CA PHE A 44 -21.59 -5.04 -1.23
C PHE A 44 -22.11 -6.47 -1.47
N PRO A 45 -23.15 -6.64 -2.30
CA PRO A 45 -23.70 -7.95 -2.58
C PRO A 45 -22.69 -8.83 -3.32
N VAL A 46 -22.40 -10.00 -2.75
CA VAL A 46 -21.57 -11.02 -3.38
C VAL A 46 -22.49 -11.91 -4.23
N LEU A 47 -22.21 -12.03 -5.51
CA LEU A 47 -22.92 -12.93 -6.40
C LEU A 47 -22.68 -14.39 -5.97
N LYS A 48 -23.72 -15.24 -6.04
CA LYS A 48 -23.68 -16.64 -5.59
C LYS A 48 -22.39 -17.33 -6.06
N GLY A 49 -21.53 -17.67 -5.12
CA GLY A 49 -20.32 -18.46 -5.32
C GLY A 49 -19.12 -17.77 -5.95
N SER A 50 -19.21 -16.46 -6.29
CA SER A 50 -18.07 -15.72 -6.86
C SER A 50 -17.82 -14.40 -6.12
N PRO A 51 -16.60 -14.18 -5.59
CA PRO A 51 -16.23 -12.88 -5.04
C PRO A 51 -15.94 -11.83 -6.13
N ILE A 52 -16.00 -12.23 -7.42
CA ILE A 52 -15.77 -11.34 -8.55
C ILE A 52 -17.11 -10.76 -9.00
N THR A 53 -17.20 -9.44 -9.06
CA THR A 53 -18.40 -8.72 -9.47
C THR A 53 -18.05 -7.46 -10.25
N TYR A 54 -19.06 -6.80 -10.81
CA TYR A 54 -18.96 -5.47 -11.40
C TYR A 54 -19.85 -4.52 -10.61
N LEU A 55 -19.25 -3.45 -10.08
CA LEU A 55 -19.95 -2.43 -9.32
C LEU A 55 -19.87 -1.08 -10.05
N ASN A 56 -20.96 -0.31 -10.00
CA ASN A 56 -20.99 1.02 -10.57
C ASN A 56 -20.57 2.04 -9.51
N PHE A 57 -19.45 2.71 -9.74
CA PHE A 57 -18.99 3.82 -8.91
C PHE A 57 -18.83 5.08 -9.77
N TYR A 58 -19.52 6.13 -9.40
CA TYR A 58 -19.45 7.42 -10.10
C TYR A 58 -19.67 7.30 -11.63
N GLY A 59 -20.62 6.47 -12.04
CA GLY A 59 -20.92 6.21 -13.46
C GLY A 59 -19.91 5.32 -14.20
N LYS A 60 -18.96 4.71 -13.48
CA LYS A 60 -17.98 3.77 -14.02
C LYS A 60 -18.29 2.35 -13.59
N ASN A 61 -18.33 1.41 -14.55
CA ASN A 61 -18.48 -0.02 -14.27
C ASN A 61 -17.10 -0.60 -13.96
N ILE A 62 -16.87 -0.96 -12.70
CA ILE A 62 -15.56 -1.36 -12.15
C ILE A 62 -15.59 -2.87 -11.87
N LYS A 63 -14.59 -3.59 -12.37
CA LYS A 63 -14.36 -4.99 -12.00
C LYS A 63 -13.78 -5.05 -10.59
N CYS A 64 -14.51 -5.70 -9.69
CA CYS A 64 -14.17 -5.81 -8.28
C CYS A 64 -13.96 -7.25 -7.85
N PHE A 65 -13.08 -7.44 -6.91
CA PHE A 65 -12.93 -8.66 -6.12
C PHE A 65 -13.26 -8.30 -4.66
N LEU A 66 -14.29 -8.92 -4.12
CA LEU A 66 -14.76 -8.67 -2.75
C LEU A 66 -14.22 -9.76 -1.82
N PHE A 67 -13.57 -9.38 -0.73
CA PHE A 67 -13.11 -10.31 0.28
C PHE A 67 -13.62 -9.88 1.67
N ASP A 68 -13.74 -10.86 2.54
CA ASP A 68 -14.16 -10.70 3.92
C ASP A 68 -13.51 -11.78 4.80
N ARG A 69 -13.83 -11.78 6.07
CA ARG A 69 -13.37 -12.80 7.03
C ARG A 69 -13.70 -14.22 6.59
N LYS A 70 -14.90 -14.45 6.04
CA LYS A 70 -15.34 -15.78 5.61
C LYS A 70 -14.48 -16.33 4.46
N LEU A 71 -14.12 -15.48 3.50
CA LEU A 71 -13.22 -15.88 2.41
C LEU A 71 -11.83 -16.24 2.96
N ASN A 72 -11.33 -15.46 3.92
CA ASN A 72 -10.06 -15.73 4.58
C ASN A 72 -10.06 -17.11 5.25
N GLU A 73 -11.09 -17.42 6.01
CA GLU A 73 -11.30 -18.69 6.69
C GLU A 73 -11.42 -19.86 5.68
N ASN A 74 -12.15 -19.68 4.59
CA ASN A 74 -12.31 -20.70 3.54
C ASN A 74 -10.98 -21.03 2.83
N LEU A 75 -10.05 -20.10 2.79
CA LEU A 75 -8.70 -20.34 2.27
C LEU A 75 -7.75 -20.88 3.35
N GLY A 76 -8.23 -21.07 4.57
CA GLY A 76 -7.43 -21.54 5.70
C GLY A 76 -6.36 -20.56 6.15
N LEU A 77 -6.45 -19.28 5.75
CA LEU A 77 -5.50 -18.26 6.15
C LEU A 77 -5.68 -17.92 7.64
N PRO A 78 -4.58 -17.88 8.41
CA PRO A 78 -4.67 -17.66 9.83
C PRO A 78 -5.19 -16.27 10.20
N MET A 79 -6.08 -16.23 11.20
CA MET A 79 -6.60 -15.00 11.81
C MET A 79 -5.64 -14.52 12.91
N LEU A 80 -4.43 -14.11 12.51
CA LEU A 80 -3.35 -13.70 13.40
C LEU A 80 -2.79 -12.34 12.97
N ALA A 81 -2.45 -11.52 13.96
CA ALA A 81 -1.79 -10.23 13.75
C ALA A 81 -0.57 -10.10 14.66
N ALA A 82 0.36 -9.21 14.32
CA ALA A 82 1.74 -9.18 14.82
C ALA A 82 1.87 -9.29 16.36
N HIS A 83 1.05 -8.58 17.13
CA HIS A 83 1.11 -8.54 18.60
C HIS A 83 -0.27 -8.32 19.23
N ILE A 84 -1.31 -8.76 18.55
CA ILE A 84 -2.71 -8.66 18.99
C ILE A 84 -3.20 -10.07 19.22
N ASP A 85 -3.63 -10.38 20.45
CA ASP A 85 -4.05 -11.74 20.83
C ASP A 85 -5.39 -12.14 20.18
N GLU A 86 -6.33 -11.21 20.11
CA GLU A 86 -7.64 -11.41 19.47
C GLU A 86 -7.87 -10.31 18.42
N PRO A 87 -7.21 -10.43 17.25
CA PRO A 87 -7.26 -9.36 16.26
C PRO A 87 -8.63 -9.31 15.55
N GLU A 88 -9.10 -8.10 15.33
CA GLU A 88 -10.17 -7.87 14.37
C GLU A 88 -9.68 -8.17 12.94
N PHE A 89 -10.60 -8.40 12.00
CA PHE A 89 -10.21 -8.72 10.64
C PHE A 89 -9.38 -7.60 9.97
N GLU A 90 -9.63 -6.35 10.34
CA GLU A 90 -8.85 -5.19 9.88
C GLU A 90 -7.38 -5.26 10.31
N ASP A 91 -7.13 -5.66 11.57
CA ASP A 91 -5.78 -5.86 12.10
C ASP A 91 -5.05 -7.00 11.38
N VAL A 92 -5.78 -8.10 11.11
CA VAL A 92 -5.26 -9.23 10.34
C VAL A 92 -4.86 -8.78 8.94
N MET A 93 -5.69 -8.00 8.27
CA MET A 93 -5.42 -7.52 6.91
C MET A 93 -4.32 -6.47 6.85
N TRP A 94 -4.16 -5.68 7.90
CA TRP A 94 -3.03 -4.75 8.04
C TRP A 94 -1.71 -5.52 8.23
N ALA A 95 -1.69 -6.48 9.15
CA ALA A 95 -0.49 -7.26 9.45
C ALA A 95 -0.08 -8.22 8.32
N ASN A 96 -1.02 -8.63 7.48
CA ASN A 96 -0.83 -9.64 6.44
C ASN A 96 -1.27 -9.13 5.06
N ALA A 97 -0.68 -8.03 4.58
CA ALA A 97 -0.97 -7.48 3.25
C ALA A 97 -0.73 -8.51 2.12
N ASP A 98 0.12 -9.51 2.36
CA ASP A 98 0.40 -10.64 1.46
C ASP A 98 -0.84 -11.53 1.21
N TYR A 99 -1.84 -11.55 2.11
CA TYR A 99 -3.09 -12.31 1.90
C TYR A 99 -3.87 -11.83 0.68
N ARG A 100 -3.83 -10.54 0.38
CA ARG A 100 -4.47 -9.97 -0.80
C ARG A 100 -3.93 -10.56 -2.10
N PHE A 101 -2.63 -10.85 -2.15
CA PHE A 101 -2.01 -11.57 -3.26
C PHE A 101 -2.50 -13.01 -3.36
N VAL A 102 -2.67 -13.69 -2.21
CA VAL A 102 -3.20 -15.07 -2.18
C VAL A 102 -4.63 -15.09 -2.75
N TYR A 103 -5.49 -14.14 -2.36
CA TYR A 103 -6.84 -14.04 -2.91
C TYR A 103 -6.81 -13.85 -4.42
N VAL A 104 -6.08 -12.85 -4.91
CA VAL A 104 -6.01 -12.57 -6.35
C VAL A 104 -5.41 -13.76 -7.09
N ARG A 105 -4.36 -14.40 -6.59
CA ARG A 105 -3.73 -15.57 -7.20
C ARG A 105 -4.70 -16.76 -7.31
N LYS A 106 -5.50 -17.04 -6.29
CA LYS A 106 -6.46 -18.14 -6.26
C LYS A 106 -7.57 -17.98 -7.30
N PHE A 107 -8.07 -16.78 -7.49
CA PHE A 107 -9.18 -16.50 -8.41
C PHE A 107 -8.74 -16.07 -9.81
N PHE A 108 -7.48 -15.65 -9.96
CA PHE A 108 -6.87 -15.25 -11.23
C PHE A 108 -5.55 -15.99 -11.46
N PRO A 109 -5.55 -17.33 -11.58
CA PRO A 109 -4.31 -18.14 -11.59
C PRO A 109 -3.47 -17.99 -12.86
N ASN A 110 -4.02 -17.45 -13.94
CA ASN A 110 -3.40 -17.42 -15.28
C ASN A 110 -2.48 -16.22 -15.53
N TYR A 111 -2.06 -15.50 -14.45
CA TYR A 111 -1.12 -14.40 -14.55
C TYR A 111 0.27 -14.82 -14.06
N ASN A 112 1.30 -14.24 -14.68
CA ASN A 112 2.69 -14.46 -14.27
C ASN A 112 3.09 -13.50 -13.15
N TYR A 113 2.57 -12.26 -13.20
CA TYR A 113 2.89 -11.18 -12.27
C TYR A 113 1.63 -10.53 -11.71
N TYR A 114 1.69 -10.18 -10.43
CA TYR A 114 0.63 -9.56 -9.65
C TYR A 114 1.19 -8.28 -9.03
N TRP A 115 0.64 -7.12 -9.40
CA TRP A 115 0.98 -5.84 -8.82
C TRP A 115 -0.11 -5.39 -7.87
N GLN A 116 0.26 -5.12 -6.61
CA GLN A 116 -0.57 -4.41 -5.64
C GLN A 116 -0.19 -2.95 -5.60
N PHE A 117 -1.20 -2.10 -5.47
CA PHE A 117 -1.11 -0.70 -5.07
C PHE A 117 -2.08 -0.50 -3.92
N ASP A 118 -1.63 0.11 -2.82
CA ASP A 118 -2.54 0.46 -1.74
C ASP A 118 -3.45 1.62 -2.17
N TYR A 119 -4.61 1.72 -1.52
CA TYR A 119 -5.66 2.68 -1.85
C TYR A 119 -5.22 4.15 -1.76
N ASP A 120 -4.14 4.42 -1.06
CA ASP A 120 -3.55 5.75 -0.86
C ASP A 120 -2.22 5.95 -1.61
N VAL A 121 -2.00 5.13 -2.64
CA VAL A 121 -0.95 5.35 -3.65
C VAL A 121 -1.53 6.10 -4.83
N PHE A 122 -1.06 7.32 -5.03
CA PHE A 122 -1.52 8.18 -6.13
C PHE A 122 -0.39 8.60 -7.05
N CYS A 123 -0.76 9.00 -8.26
CA CYS A 123 0.19 9.57 -9.20
C CYS A 123 -0.39 10.72 -10.01
N ASN A 124 0.51 11.52 -10.56
CA ASN A 124 0.14 12.59 -11.48
C ASN A 124 0.13 12.10 -12.94
N GLY A 125 -0.94 12.35 -13.68
CA GLY A 125 -1.04 12.09 -15.12
C GLY A 125 -0.78 10.63 -15.54
N LYS A 126 0.15 10.42 -16.48
CA LYS A 126 0.48 9.10 -17.08
C LYS A 126 1.58 8.34 -16.33
N THR A 127 1.82 8.63 -15.08
CA THR A 127 2.95 8.09 -14.30
C THR A 127 2.91 6.58 -14.15
N TYR A 128 1.74 5.95 -13.98
CA TYR A 128 1.63 4.48 -13.92
C TYR A 128 2.23 3.79 -15.14
N LYS A 129 1.97 4.31 -16.34
CA LYS A 129 2.55 3.73 -17.56
C LYS A 129 4.08 3.80 -17.54
N THR A 130 4.64 4.92 -17.12
CA THR A 130 6.10 5.10 -17.03
C THR A 130 6.69 4.17 -15.96
N PHE A 131 6.07 4.10 -14.79
CA PHE A 131 6.45 3.23 -13.69
C PHE A 131 6.43 1.75 -14.12
N LEU A 132 5.31 1.26 -14.61
CA LEU A 132 5.14 -0.14 -14.99
C LEU A 132 6.06 -0.55 -16.14
N ASN A 133 6.27 0.32 -17.14
CA ASN A 133 7.22 0.05 -18.23
C ASN A 133 8.66 -0.15 -17.75
N LYS A 134 9.07 0.55 -16.69
CA LYS A 134 10.40 0.38 -16.08
C LYS A 134 10.56 -1.01 -15.45
N TYR A 135 9.51 -1.54 -14.82
CA TYR A 135 9.59 -2.78 -14.06
C TYR A 135 9.04 -4.02 -14.80
N ASN A 136 8.21 -3.84 -15.83
CA ASN A 136 7.52 -4.95 -16.52
C ASN A 136 8.46 -5.96 -17.21
N LYS A 137 9.64 -5.51 -17.64
CA LYS A 137 10.64 -6.38 -18.28
C LYS A 137 11.49 -7.17 -17.28
N ARG A 138 11.40 -6.86 -16.00
CA ARG A 138 12.21 -7.49 -14.96
C ARG A 138 11.63 -8.86 -14.62
N LYS A 139 12.52 -9.81 -14.33
CA LYS A 139 12.16 -11.20 -14.02
C LYS A 139 12.18 -11.51 -12.51
N ASP A 140 12.37 -10.49 -11.67
CA ASP A 140 12.39 -10.66 -10.21
C ASP A 140 11.08 -11.31 -9.74
N ASP A 141 11.17 -12.11 -8.69
CA ASP A 141 10.01 -12.73 -8.05
C ASP A 141 9.27 -11.77 -7.12
N LEU A 142 10.06 -10.90 -6.47
CA LEU A 142 9.58 -9.82 -5.64
C LEU A 142 10.18 -8.49 -6.09
N ILE A 143 9.32 -7.49 -6.31
CA ILE A 143 9.72 -6.08 -6.42
C ILE A 143 8.88 -5.30 -5.42
N ILE A 144 9.52 -4.67 -4.42
CA ILE A 144 8.84 -4.04 -3.30
C ILE A 144 9.59 -2.77 -2.86
N CYS A 145 8.91 -1.87 -2.14
CA CYS A 145 9.56 -0.68 -1.62
C CYS A 145 10.52 -1.04 -0.46
N ASN A 146 11.67 -0.35 -0.41
CA ASN A 146 12.61 -0.43 0.71
C ASN A 146 13.07 -1.86 1.06
N PHE A 147 13.22 -2.75 0.07
CA PHE A 147 13.79 -4.07 0.31
C PHE A 147 15.25 -3.92 0.76
N ARG A 148 15.55 -4.41 1.98
CA ARG A 148 16.87 -4.30 2.60
C ARG A 148 17.12 -5.39 3.64
N PRO A 149 18.39 -5.79 3.90
CA PRO A 149 18.72 -6.61 5.04
C PRO A 149 18.43 -5.86 6.35
N GLU A 150 17.96 -6.57 7.37
CA GLU A 150 17.69 -6.04 8.71
C GLU A 150 18.55 -6.72 9.76
N SER A 151 18.95 -5.95 10.79
CA SER A 151 19.63 -6.47 11.96
C SER A 151 18.61 -6.80 13.05
N ARG A 152 18.88 -7.84 13.85
CA ARG A 152 18.12 -8.13 15.08
C ARG A 152 18.26 -7.04 16.14
N SER A 153 19.35 -6.28 16.11
CA SER A 153 19.57 -5.10 16.94
C SER A 153 18.95 -3.82 16.37
N SER A 154 18.19 -3.91 15.28
CA SER A 154 17.49 -2.78 14.68
C SER A 154 16.45 -2.22 15.66
N GLU A 155 16.28 -0.89 15.67
CA GLU A 155 15.18 -0.23 16.36
C GLU A 155 13.79 -0.51 15.72
N TRP A 156 13.77 -1.19 14.58
CA TRP A 156 12.54 -1.57 13.90
C TRP A 156 11.81 -2.67 14.70
N CYS A 157 10.72 -2.28 15.33
CA CYS A 157 10.03 -3.13 16.32
C CYS A 157 9.55 -4.50 15.80
N TRP A 158 9.45 -4.69 14.48
CA TRP A 158 8.97 -5.93 13.87
C TRP A 158 10.00 -7.08 13.87
N VAL A 159 11.25 -6.81 14.21
CA VAL A 159 12.29 -7.85 14.35
C VAL A 159 12.24 -8.55 15.70
N ASN A 160 11.43 -8.08 16.64
CA ASN A 160 11.33 -8.64 17.99
C ASN A 160 10.20 -9.68 18.09
N GLY A 161 10.42 -10.75 18.84
CA GLY A 161 9.42 -11.78 19.12
C GLY A 161 9.14 -12.72 17.95
N ILE A 162 10.04 -12.80 16.95
CA ILE A 162 9.94 -13.67 15.79
C ILE A 162 11.02 -14.76 15.76
N GLU A 163 11.78 -14.90 16.85
CA GLU A 163 12.88 -15.84 16.98
C GLU A 163 12.41 -17.29 16.84
N TRP A 164 11.18 -17.58 17.21
CA TRP A 164 10.55 -18.89 17.05
C TRP A 164 10.47 -19.37 15.59
N VAL A 165 10.52 -18.43 14.63
CA VAL A 165 10.52 -18.71 13.18
C VAL A 165 11.92 -18.50 12.60
N TYR A 166 12.58 -17.39 12.96
CA TYR A 166 13.75 -16.87 12.25
C TYR A 166 15.03 -16.86 13.08
N ALA A 167 15.18 -17.72 14.12
CA ALA A 167 16.31 -17.68 15.05
C ALA A 167 17.69 -17.54 14.39
N ASN A 168 17.92 -18.25 13.29
CA ASN A 168 19.23 -18.35 12.63
C ASN A 168 19.22 -17.83 11.18
N GLN A 169 18.18 -17.12 10.76
CA GLN A 169 18.07 -16.62 9.39
C GLN A 169 18.44 -15.15 9.30
N GLN A 170 18.97 -14.75 8.14
CA GLN A 170 19.09 -13.33 7.81
C GLN A 170 17.68 -12.73 7.66
N LEU A 171 17.43 -11.65 8.37
CA LEU A 171 16.16 -10.92 8.26
C LEU A 171 16.24 -9.91 7.13
N TYR A 172 15.09 -9.68 6.49
CA TYR A 172 14.92 -8.64 5.48
C TYR A 172 13.66 -7.84 5.78
N GLY A 173 13.77 -6.53 5.64
CA GLY A 173 12.66 -5.59 5.77
C GLY A 173 12.23 -5.02 4.43
N SER A 174 10.99 -4.57 4.38
CA SER A 174 10.41 -3.90 3.21
C SER A 174 9.26 -3.00 3.62
N PHE A 175 8.61 -2.37 2.61
CA PHE A 175 7.39 -1.60 2.81
C PHE A 175 6.40 -1.87 1.67
N PHE A 176 5.13 -2.06 2.00
CA PHE A 176 4.13 -2.72 1.15
C PHE A 176 3.22 -1.86 0.26
N PRO A 177 3.28 -0.51 0.22
CA PRO A 177 2.28 0.28 -0.52
C PRO A 177 2.25 -0.03 -2.01
N VAL A 178 3.40 -0.43 -2.58
CA VAL A 178 3.50 -0.92 -3.96
C VAL A 178 4.38 -2.15 -3.97
N CYS A 179 3.82 -3.26 -4.45
CA CYS A 179 4.50 -4.55 -4.47
C CYS A 179 4.13 -5.35 -5.71
N ARG A 180 5.12 -6.03 -6.31
CA ARG A 180 4.91 -7.04 -7.36
C ARG A 180 5.43 -8.39 -6.90
N MET A 181 4.63 -9.44 -7.11
CA MET A 181 5.06 -10.82 -6.91
C MET A 181 4.78 -11.67 -8.15
N THR A 182 5.61 -12.71 -8.35
CA THR A 182 5.28 -13.81 -9.27
C THR A 182 4.27 -14.77 -8.64
N GLY A 183 3.52 -15.51 -9.49
CA GLY A 183 2.61 -16.54 -8.98
C GLY A 183 3.32 -17.59 -8.11
N ARG A 184 4.56 -18.01 -8.49
CA ARG A 184 5.33 -18.99 -7.70
C ARG A 184 5.72 -18.46 -6.31
N ALA A 185 6.04 -17.16 -6.21
CA ALA A 185 6.34 -16.54 -4.92
C ALA A 185 5.10 -16.50 -4.01
N ILE A 186 3.94 -16.12 -4.57
CA ILE A 186 2.67 -16.09 -3.82
C ILE A 186 2.30 -17.50 -3.33
N ASP A 187 2.39 -18.51 -4.19
CA ASP A 187 2.06 -19.90 -3.84
C ASP A 187 3.00 -20.45 -2.74
N PHE A 188 4.28 -20.05 -2.75
CA PHE A 188 5.25 -20.38 -1.71
C PHE A 188 4.92 -19.72 -0.37
N LEU A 189 4.69 -18.40 -0.38
CA LEU A 189 4.35 -17.63 0.83
C LEU A 189 3.05 -18.13 1.47
N TYR A 190 2.05 -18.47 0.68
CA TYR A 190 0.80 -19.05 1.18
C TYR A 190 1.05 -20.34 1.96
N LYS A 191 1.85 -21.27 1.42
CA LYS A 191 2.22 -22.51 2.12
C LYS A 191 2.98 -22.24 3.41
N LYS A 192 3.89 -21.25 3.43
CA LYS A 192 4.63 -20.84 4.61
C LYS A 192 3.72 -20.25 5.69
N ARG A 193 2.74 -19.40 5.34
CA ARG A 193 1.74 -18.88 6.28
C ARG A 193 0.95 -20.01 6.96
N LEU A 194 0.49 -20.99 6.19
CA LEU A 194 -0.23 -22.16 6.73
C LEU A 194 0.66 -23.00 7.65
N HIS A 195 1.90 -23.25 7.24
CA HIS A 195 2.87 -24.00 8.05
C HIS A 195 3.16 -23.26 9.38
N TYR A 196 3.42 -21.96 9.33
CA TYR A 196 3.68 -21.19 10.55
C TYR A 196 2.47 -21.09 11.47
N ALA A 197 1.27 -21.01 10.93
CA ALA A 197 0.06 -21.05 11.74
C ALA A 197 -0.08 -22.36 12.54
N SER A 198 0.29 -23.49 11.95
CA SER A 198 0.27 -24.79 12.65
C SER A 198 1.28 -24.87 13.79
N ILE A 199 2.46 -24.31 13.60
CA ILE A 199 3.53 -24.27 14.63
C ILE A 199 3.17 -23.23 15.71
N TYR A 200 2.65 -22.07 15.32
CA TYR A 200 2.29 -20.96 16.22
C TYR A 200 1.31 -21.41 17.30
N LYS A 201 0.26 -22.15 16.92
CA LYS A 201 -0.71 -22.72 17.86
C LYS A 201 -0.08 -23.62 18.93
N GLN A 202 1.06 -24.24 18.62
CA GLN A 202 1.78 -25.13 19.55
C GLN A 202 2.76 -24.40 20.46
N LYS A 203 3.25 -23.22 20.04
CA LYS A 203 4.31 -22.46 20.71
C LYS A 203 3.83 -21.10 21.24
N PHE A 204 2.54 -20.89 21.33
CA PHE A 204 1.99 -19.60 21.76
C PHE A 204 2.55 -19.21 23.14
N SER A 205 3.23 -18.08 23.17
CA SER A 205 3.58 -17.33 24.38
C SER A 205 3.45 -15.84 24.08
N ILE A 206 3.25 -15.02 25.10
CA ILE A 206 3.17 -13.54 24.95
C ILE A 206 4.43 -12.96 24.27
N GLU A 207 5.55 -13.67 24.32
CA GLU A 207 6.82 -13.27 23.73
C GLU A 207 6.90 -13.58 22.22
N ASN A 208 6.08 -14.49 21.70
CA ASN A 208 6.10 -14.88 20.29
C ASN A 208 5.12 -14.06 19.48
N ARG A 209 5.63 -13.26 18.53
CA ARG A 209 4.82 -12.43 17.65
C ARG A 209 4.60 -13.10 16.29
N TRP A 210 3.43 -12.90 15.73
CA TRP A 210 3.17 -13.28 14.35
C TRP A 210 3.96 -12.36 13.40
N PRO A 211 4.72 -12.91 12.44
CA PRO A 211 5.56 -12.11 11.55
C PRO A 211 4.73 -11.18 10.66
N LEU A 212 4.97 -9.87 10.77
CA LEU A 212 4.37 -8.85 9.90
C LEU A 212 4.76 -9.07 8.44
N CYS A 213 3.85 -8.80 7.50
CA CYS A 213 4.09 -8.98 6.07
C CYS A 213 5.36 -8.27 5.55
N GLU A 214 5.67 -7.09 6.09
CA GLU A 214 6.84 -6.28 5.72
C GLU A 214 8.19 -6.93 6.08
N LEU A 215 8.18 -7.87 7.03
CA LEU A 215 9.33 -8.68 7.40
C LEU A 215 9.20 -10.10 6.82
N PHE A 216 8.02 -10.72 6.93
CA PHE A 216 7.78 -12.08 6.50
C PHE A 216 8.08 -12.29 5.01
N VAL A 217 7.47 -11.48 4.14
CA VAL A 217 7.57 -11.66 2.68
C VAL A 217 9.01 -11.53 2.19
N PRO A 218 9.75 -10.44 2.49
CA PRO A 218 11.11 -10.31 2.00
C PRO A 218 12.06 -11.34 2.63
N THR A 219 11.88 -11.70 3.91
CA THR A 219 12.73 -12.69 4.59
C THR A 219 12.53 -14.09 3.99
N GLU A 220 11.28 -14.53 3.81
CA GLU A 220 11.00 -15.83 3.24
C GLU A 220 11.50 -15.96 1.81
N LEU A 221 11.28 -14.96 0.99
CA LEU A 221 11.69 -15.04 -0.41
C LEU A 221 13.20 -14.93 -0.57
N ALA A 222 13.87 -14.02 0.13
CA ALA A 222 15.31 -13.85 0.01
C ALA A 222 16.11 -15.05 0.51
N ASN A 223 15.61 -15.76 1.53
CA ASN A 223 16.28 -16.96 2.07
C ASN A 223 15.92 -18.25 1.30
N ASN A 224 15.07 -18.21 0.26
CA ASN A 224 14.60 -19.41 -0.45
C ASN A 224 14.71 -19.29 -1.98
N GLU A 225 15.83 -18.74 -2.48
CA GLU A 225 16.22 -18.72 -3.89
C GLU A 225 15.23 -17.92 -4.82
N PHE A 226 14.52 -16.96 -4.28
CA PHE A 226 13.73 -16.01 -5.06
C PHE A 226 14.52 -14.74 -5.32
N PHE A 227 14.40 -14.20 -6.53
CA PHE A 227 15.01 -12.93 -6.88
C PHE A 227 14.18 -11.76 -6.35
N CYS A 228 14.77 -11.02 -5.40
CA CYS A 228 14.13 -9.89 -4.73
C CYS A 228 14.83 -8.58 -5.08
N SER A 229 14.07 -7.51 -5.23
CA SER A 229 14.62 -6.19 -5.52
C SER A 229 13.75 -5.05 -4.98
N THR A 230 14.38 -3.89 -4.80
CA THR A 230 13.69 -2.69 -4.34
C THR A 230 13.14 -1.84 -5.49
N ILE A 231 12.01 -1.18 -5.24
CA ILE A 231 11.49 -0.10 -6.09
C ILE A 231 12.38 1.14 -5.88
N SER A 232 12.86 1.72 -6.97
CA SER A 232 13.73 2.89 -6.92
C SER A 232 13.01 4.11 -6.36
N GLU A 233 13.62 4.81 -5.41
CA GLU A 233 13.15 6.09 -4.84
C GLU A 233 12.95 7.20 -5.87
N ASN A 234 13.58 7.05 -7.04
CA ASN A 234 13.35 7.95 -8.18
C ASN A 234 11.97 7.74 -8.85
N THR A 235 11.23 6.67 -8.51
CA THR A 235 9.94 6.32 -9.10
C THR A 235 8.79 6.33 -8.11
N ILE A 236 9.08 6.33 -6.82
CA ILE A 236 8.10 6.44 -5.75
C ILE A 236 8.62 7.39 -4.67
N HIS A 237 7.73 8.19 -4.11
CA HIS A 237 7.98 9.02 -2.95
C HIS A 237 7.22 8.45 -1.75
N LEU A 238 7.95 7.89 -0.81
CA LEU A 238 7.42 7.41 0.46
C LEU A 238 7.58 8.55 1.48
N SER A 239 6.47 9.09 1.93
CA SER A 239 6.45 10.19 2.89
C SER A 239 6.21 9.65 4.30
N PRO A 240 6.90 10.17 5.32
CA PRO A 240 6.56 9.88 6.72
C PRO A 240 5.26 10.57 7.17
N TYR A 241 4.66 11.39 6.31
CA TYR A 241 3.44 12.15 6.60
C TYR A 241 2.39 11.91 5.52
N ASN A 242 1.12 11.97 5.90
CA ASN A 242 0.00 11.93 4.95
C ASN A 242 0.06 13.14 4.01
N LEU A 243 0.15 12.87 2.71
CA LEU A 243 0.14 13.90 1.68
C LEU A 243 -1.31 14.25 1.33
N ASN A 244 -1.55 15.50 0.98
CA ASN A 244 -2.87 15.91 0.52
C ASN A 244 -2.99 15.74 -1.01
N GLU A 245 -4.11 15.17 -1.49
CA GLU A 245 -4.38 14.88 -2.90
C GLU A 245 -4.24 16.11 -3.81
N GLU A 246 -4.78 17.27 -3.42
CA GLU A 246 -4.74 18.49 -4.26
C GLU A 246 -3.32 18.94 -4.58
N ARG A 247 -2.35 18.63 -3.72
CA ARG A 247 -0.97 19.06 -3.88
C ARG A 247 -0.16 18.19 -4.81
N LEU A 248 -0.63 16.98 -5.12
CA LEU A 248 0.03 16.12 -6.10
C LEU A 248 -0.02 16.74 -7.50
N PHE A 249 -1.11 17.42 -7.85
CA PHE A 249 -1.26 18.06 -9.14
C PHE A 249 -0.28 19.23 -9.37
N GLU A 250 0.28 19.78 -8.29
CA GLU A 250 1.28 20.84 -8.37
C GLU A 250 2.72 20.31 -8.59
N ARG A 251 2.93 18.97 -8.57
CA ARG A 251 4.25 18.35 -8.75
C ARG A 251 4.40 17.83 -10.17
N PRO A 252 5.38 18.35 -10.94
CA PRO A 252 5.58 17.93 -12.33
C PRO A 252 6.34 16.62 -12.47
N ASP A 253 6.82 16.03 -11.35
CA ASP A 253 7.59 14.80 -11.39
C ASP A 253 6.71 13.58 -11.72
N LYS A 254 7.36 12.55 -12.26
CA LYS A 254 6.71 11.30 -12.70
C LYS A 254 6.85 10.22 -11.63
N LYS A 255 6.53 10.54 -10.37
CA LYS A 255 6.60 9.59 -9.25
C LYS A 255 5.21 9.13 -8.81
N LEU A 256 5.17 7.94 -8.21
CA LEU A 256 4.09 7.54 -7.32
C LEU A 256 4.30 8.20 -5.95
N TYR A 257 3.24 8.43 -5.22
CA TYR A 257 3.24 9.04 -3.89
C TYR A 257 2.45 8.19 -2.92
N HIS A 258 2.99 8.01 -1.69
CA HIS A 258 2.33 7.30 -0.60
C HIS A 258 2.81 7.88 0.74
N PRO A 259 1.95 7.99 1.77
CA PRO A 259 0.49 7.89 1.67
C PRO A 259 -0.16 9.21 1.22
N VAL A 260 -1.22 9.12 0.42
CA VAL A 260 -2.00 10.27 -0.02
C VAL A 260 -3.42 10.16 0.52
N LYS A 261 -3.87 11.18 1.24
CA LYS A 261 -5.20 11.23 1.84
C LYS A 261 -6.06 12.28 1.15
N SER A 262 -7.38 12.06 1.14
CA SER A 262 -8.32 13.03 0.61
C SER A 262 -8.33 14.30 1.47
N ASN A 263 -8.75 15.42 0.88
CA ASN A 263 -8.82 16.71 1.56
C ASN A 263 -9.72 16.72 2.80
N ASN A 264 -10.67 15.79 2.87
CA ASN A 264 -11.64 15.67 3.97
C ASN A 264 -11.17 14.69 5.06
N ASP A 265 -9.99 14.09 4.92
CA ASP A 265 -9.44 13.22 5.96
C ASP A 265 -8.88 14.09 7.11
N PRO A 266 -9.42 13.99 8.33
CA PRO A 266 -8.95 14.78 9.48
C PRO A 266 -7.49 14.47 9.85
N ASN A 267 -6.96 13.31 9.46
CA ASN A 267 -5.58 12.89 9.68
C ASN A 267 -4.63 13.30 8.55
N ALA A 268 -5.11 13.96 7.50
CA ALA A 268 -4.28 14.48 6.44
C ALA A 268 -3.41 15.62 6.95
N LEU A 269 -2.17 15.30 7.33
CA LEU A 269 -1.18 16.29 7.70
C LEU A 269 -0.74 17.06 6.45
N TYR A 270 -0.90 18.36 6.47
CA TYR A 270 -0.48 19.21 5.36
C TYR A 270 1.04 19.33 5.32
N TYR A 271 1.65 18.76 4.30
CA TYR A 271 3.06 18.97 4.05
C TYR A 271 3.35 20.46 3.79
N PRO A 272 4.38 21.05 4.39
CA PRO A 272 4.70 22.45 4.14
C PRO A 272 5.01 22.64 2.64
N ASN A 273 4.29 23.53 2.02
CA ASN A 273 4.42 23.89 0.62
C ASN A 273 5.85 24.29 0.26
N ILE A 274 6.45 23.56 -0.68
CA ILE A 274 7.44 24.13 -1.59
C ILE A 274 6.65 24.67 -2.80
N LYS A 275 5.71 25.58 -2.58
CA LYS A 275 5.16 26.37 -3.68
C LYS A 275 6.28 27.23 -4.24
N LYS A 276 6.71 26.94 -5.47
CA LYS A 276 7.37 27.97 -6.28
C LYS A 276 6.27 28.94 -6.65
N TYR A 277 6.12 29.98 -5.83
CA TYR A 277 5.18 31.05 -6.14
C TYR A 277 5.57 31.68 -7.48
N SER A 278 4.61 31.86 -8.37
CA SER A 278 4.79 32.70 -9.57
C SER A 278 5.16 34.11 -9.15
N ILE A 279 5.76 34.89 -10.05
CA ILE A 279 6.11 36.30 -9.79
C ILE A 279 4.88 37.06 -9.26
N TRP A 280 3.72 36.84 -9.86
CA TRP A 280 2.46 37.47 -9.44
C TRP A 280 1.99 37.04 -8.05
N GLN A 281 2.16 35.77 -7.70
CA GLN A 281 1.86 35.27 -6.36
C GLN A 281 2.82 35.80 -5.29
N LYS A 282 4.05 36.22 -5.66
CA LYS A 282 5.00 36.87 -4.77
C LYS A 282 4.67 38.37 -4.58
N ILE A 283 3.93 38.99 -5.50
CA ILE A 283 3.47 40.36 -5.35
C ILE A 283 2.32 40.44 -4.35
N PHE A 284 1.31 39.57 -4.52
CA PHE A 284 0.22 39.48 -3.55
C PHE A 284 -0.32 38.04 -3.50
N SER A 285 -0.26 37.40 -2.36
CA SER A 285 -0.98 36.16 -2.10
C SER A 285 -1.21 35.94 -0.61
N VAL A 286 -2.31 35.30 -0.28
CA VAL A 286 -2.60 34.80 1.06
C VAL A 286 -2.76 33.29 0.98
N SER A 287 -2.00 32.54 1.75
CA SER A 287 -2.08 31.09 1.78
C SER A 287 -2.01 30.56 3.21
N ASN A 288 -2.69 29.45 3.47
CA ASN A 288 -2.48 28.73 4.71
C ASN A 288 -1.22 27.88 4.58
N ILE A 289 -0.37 27.91 5.58
CA ILE A 289 0.77 27.00 5.70
C ILE A 289 0.73 26.32 7.07
N TYR A 290 1.29 25.14 7.14
CA TYR A 290 1.38 24.38 8.38
C TYR A 290 2.85 24.07 8.63
N LYS A 291 3.30 24.36 9.85
CA LYS A 291 4.67 24.09 10.29
C LYS A 291 4.63 23.67 11.76
N ASN A 292 5.26 22.52 12.07
CA ASN A 292 5.31 21.96 13.42
C ASN A 292 3.91 21.85 14.06
N LEU A 293 2.94 21.27 13.32
CA LEU A 293 1.53 21.07 13.73
C LEU A 293 0.74 22.37 13.99
N LYS A 294 1.31 23.55 13.69
CA LYS A 294 0.62 24.84 13.82
C LYS A 294 0.23 25.39 12.46
N LYS A 295 -0.96 25.99 12.41
CA LYS A 295 -1.49 26.68 11.23
C LYS A 295 -1.01 28.11 11.21
N TYR A 296 -0.49 28.56 10.08
CA TYR A 296 -0.10 29.95 9.83
C TYR A 296 -0.81 30.47 8.58
N LYS A 297 -1.17 31.73 8.59
CA LYS A 297 -1.44 32.48 7.35
C LYS A 297 -0.15 33.07 6.84
N ARG A 298 0.23 32.71 5.61
CA ARG A 298 1.35 33.35 4.91
C ARG A 298 0.81 34.38 3.95
N ILE A 299 1.26 35.60 4.12
CA ILE A 299 0.93 36.74 3.28
C ILE A 299 2.17 37.16 2.51
N TYR A 300 2.10 37.23 1.19
CA TYR A 300 3.08 37.91 0.38
C TYR A 300 2.52 39.26 -0.03
N LEU A 301 3.29 40.31 0.19
CA LEU A 301 2.98 41.65 -0.24
C LEU A 301 4.26 42.27 -0.78
N MET A 302 4.30 42.59 -2.08
CA MET A 302 5.45 43.22 -2.75
C MET A 302 6.80 42.53 -2.41
N PHE A 303 6.87 41.21 -2.52
CA PHE A 303 8.02 40.36 -2.18
C PHE A 303 8.31 40.19 -0.67
N PHE A 304 7.64 40.89 0.22
CA PHE A 304 7.73 40.63 1.65
C PHE A 304 6.91 39.41 2.05
N LYS A 305 7.45 38.62 2.95
CA LYS A 305 6.82 37.39 3.45
C LYS A 305 6.51 37.56 4.94
N ILE A 306 5.24 37.57 5.26
CA ILE A 306 4.74 37.65 6.64
C ILE A 306 4.04 36.33 6.97
N ASN A 307 4.39 35.69 8.08
CA ASN A 307 3.68 34.51 8.59
C ASN A 307 2.98 34.92 9.88
N ILE A 308 1.66 34.78 9.91
CA ILE A 308 0.85 35.05 11.09
C ILE A 308 0.37 33.71 11.66
N THR A 309 0.66 33.47 12.93
CA THR A 309 0.16 32.28 13.63
C THR A 309 -1.35 32.37 13.79
N CYS A 310 -2.09 31.38 13.36
CA CYS A 310 -3.52 31.28 13.61
C CYS A 310 -3.69 30.33 14.79
N ASP A 311 -3.52 30.81 16.01
CA ASP A 311 -3.96 30.06 17.18
C ASP A 311 -5.49 30.04 17.21
N LYS A 312 -6.06 28.87 16.94
CA LYS A 312 -7.32 28.48 17.55
C LYS A 312 -6.96 27.51 18.66
N SER A 313 -6.76 28.04 19.84
CA SER A 313 -7.02 27.32 21.06
C SER A 313 -8.52 27.00 21.02
N HIS A 314 -8.88 25.74 20.84
CA HIS A 314 -10.15 25.05 21.04
C HIS A 314 -10.41 24.08 19.86
N PHE A 315 -9.87 22.89 20.03
CA PHE A 315 -10.60 21.65 19.78
C PHE A 315 -9.97 20.56 20.65
#